data_437487d7bd992aaf0c6e81bfdfbfc5cb
#
_entry.id   437487d7bd992aaf0c6e81bfdfbfc5cb
#
_cell.length_a   1.000
_cell.length_b   1.000
_cell.length_c   1.000
_cell.angle_alpha   90.00
_cell.angle_beta   90.00
_cell.angle_gamma   90.00
#
_symmetry.space_group_name_H-M   'P 1'
#
loop_
_entity.id
_entity.type
_entity.pdbx_description
1 polymer ?
#
loop_
_entity_poly.entity_id
_entity_poly.type
_entity_poly.pdbx_seq_one_letter_code
_entity_poly.pdbx_strand_id
1 'polypeptide(L)'
;IGKIDPTKKNLVITYTSENQKHLKRKLIDKFGRIPENIHVFGVFEFLYQFCLIPYLGKRLNGINFNYKQQNFWDKTTIDNSRRVIVNQLSKSLITGNIVYGGKTYKCKVDYLKRIDKFFDYIYIDECQDFASDDFDWMMSLSLLEAEVLLVGDYYQKTFQTSSRGNKGSGIHRTYENWKTAIENAGFEIDEYSLMTSYRCPGNICDYITENFNIQIKGSKESSVEGIIQELKTQEEIDSVMNDEGIMKLFYQKSQKYQCNSRNWGESKGTEYEKICVVLNQNTYKYYEANTLNQLAEQTKAKLYVACTRT
;
A
#
# COMPACT_ATOMS: atom_id res chain seq x y z
N ILE A 1 -6.35 -2.34 -14.31
CA ILE A 1 -6.67 -1.58 -15.54
C ILE A 1 -7.40 -2.46 -16.56
N GLY A 2 -7.11 -3.77 -16.65
CA GLY A 2 -7.80 -4.68 -17.58
C GLY A 2 -9.32 -4.68 -17.45
N LYS A 3 -9.84 -4.57 -16.24
CA LYS A 3 -11.28 -4.58 -15.92
C LYS A 3 -11.97 -3.20 -16.00
N ILE A 4 -11.24 -2.11 -16.26
CA ILE A 4 -11.83 -0.75 -16.32
C ILE A 4 -12.62 -0.59 -17.61
N ASP A 5 -13.91 -0.31 -17.49
CA ASP A 5 -14.81 0.07 -18.58
C ASP A 5 -14.83 1.61 -18.71
N PRO A 6 -14.28 2.18 -19.81
CA PRO A 6 -14.21 3.63 -19.98
C PRO A 6 -15.58 4.28 -20.27
N THR A 7 -16.63 3.50 -20.47
CA THR A 7 -18.00 4.02 -20.65
C THR A 7 -18.70 4.29 -19.31
N LYS A 8 -18.18 3.77 -18.23
CA LYS A 8 -18.69 3.88 -16.86
C LYS A 8 -17.90 4.92 -16.07
N LYS A 9 -18.48 5.41 -14.98
CA LYS A 9 -17.81 6.34 -14.06
C LYS A 9 -16.94 5.56 -13.09
N ASN A 10 -15.64 5.61 -13.29
CA ASN A 10 -14.67 4.85 -12.54
C ASN A 10 -13.89 5.76 -11.58
N LEU A 11 -13.73 5.30 -10.34
CA LEU A 11 -12.85 5.86 -9.34
C LEU A 11 -11.70 4.89 -9.07
N VAL A 12 -10.47 5.36 -9.20
CA VAL A 12 -9.27 4.59 -8.84
C VAL A 12 -8.56 5.31 -7.71
N ILE A 13 -8.41 4.65 -6.59
CA ILE A 13 -7.73 5.17 -5.40
C ILE A 13 -6.45 4.39 -5.18
N THR A 14 -5.35 5.10 -4.96
CA THR A 14 -4.06 4.51 -4.59
C THR A 14 -3.40 5.31 -3.48
N TYR A 15 -2.51 4.65 -2.72
CA TYR A 15 -1.90 5.27 -1.55
C TYR A 15 -0.78 6.25 -1.89
N THR A 16 0.11 5.89 -2.82
CA THR A 16 1.30 6.70 -3.11
C THR A 16 1.14 7.56 -4.36
N SER A 17 1.78 8.74 -4.36
CA SER A 17 1.82 9.59 -5.56
C SER A 17 2.58 8.94 -6.73
N GLU A 18 3.51 8.03 -6.45
CA GLU A 18 4.19 7.24 -7.49
C GLU A 18 3.25 6.25 -8.17
N ASN A 19 2.49 5.48 -7.39
CA ASN A 19 1.47 4.59 -7.93
C ASN A 19 0.40 5.37 -8.70
N GLN A 20 0.00 6.55 -8.21
CA GLN A 20 -0.93 7.42 -8.93
C GLN A 20 -0.39 7.82 -10.32
N LYS A 21 0.88 8.22 -10.40
CA LYS A 21 1.55 8.54 -11.67
C LYS A 21 1.65 7.31 -12.59
N HIS A 22 2.01 6.15 -12.02
CA HIS A 22 2.12 4.90 -12.76
C HIS A 22 0.77 4.47 -13.35
N LEU A 23 -0.31 4.50 -12.55
CA LEU A 23 -1.66 4.21 -13.02
C LEU A 23 -2.10 5.16 -14.14
N LYS A 24 -1.84 6.47 -13.99
CA LYS A 24 -2.14 7.46 -15.03
C LYS A 24 -1.40 7.18 -16.34
N ARG A 25 -0.12 6.80 -16.28
CA ARG A 25 0.65 6.39 -17.47
C ARG A 25 0.03 5.15 -18.13
N LYS A 26 -0.24 4.10 -17.37
CA LYS A 26 -0.88 2.88 -17.90
C LYS A 26 -2.26 3.14 -18.51
N LEU A 27 -3.02 4.10 -18.00
CA LEU A 27 -4.29 4.51 -18.62
C LEU A 27 -4.05 5.23 -19.95
N ILE A 28 -3.06 6.10 -20.03
CA ILE A 28 -2.65 6.78 -21.27
C ILE A 28 -2.18 5.76 -22.30
N ASP A 29 -1.32 4.81 -21.89
CA ASP A 29 -0.81 3.76 -22.79
C ASP A 29 -1.94 2.89 -23.36
N LYS A 30 -2.95 2.58 -22.53
CA LYS A 30 -4.07 1.75 -22.95
C LYS A 30 -5.09 2.49 -23.82
N PHE A 31 -5.42 3.74 -23.49
CA PHE A 31 -6.55 4.47 -24.10
C PHE A 31 -6.11 5.67 -24.95
N GLY A 32 -4.80 5.93 -25.08
CA GLY A 32 -4.24 7.11 -25.74
C GLY A 32 -4.34 8.41 -24.93
N ARG A 33 -5.27 8.45 -23.98
CA ARG A 33 -5.48 9.54 -23.00
C ARG A 33 -6.17 8.99 -21.77
N ILE A 34 -6.25 9.76 -20.69
CA ILE A 34 -7.12 9.40 -19.56
C ILE A 34 -8.56 9.75 -19.95
N PRO A 35 -9.48 8.76 -20.05
CA PRO A 35 -10.89 9.02 -20.33
C PRO A 35 -11.52 9.90 -19.24
N GLU A 36 -12.45 10.79 -19.62
CA GLU A 36 -13.10 11.73 -18.69
C GLU A 36 -13.87 11.03 -17.55
N ASN A 37 -14.34 9.82 -17.80
CA ASN A 37 -15.07 9.01 -16.81
C ASN A 37 -14.15 8.22 -15.87
N ILE A 38 -12.84 8.36 -15.96
CA ILE A 38 -11.88 7.69 -15.07
C ILE A 38 -11.17 8.74 -14.22
N HIS A 39 -11.39 8.65 -12.92
CA HIS A 39 -10.80 9.55 -11.93
C HIS A 39 -9.77 8.82 -11.09
N VAL A 40 -8.54 9.31 -11.05
CA VAL A 40 -7.43 8.71 -10.27
C VAL A 40 -7.05 9.67 -9.16
N PHE A 41 -7.23 9.22 -7.91
CA PHE A 41 -6.94 10.00 -6.70
C PHE A 41 -5.91 9.30 -5.80
N GLY A 42 -5.14 10.10 -5.07
CA GLY A 42 -4.52 9.64 -3.84
C GLY A 42 -5.56 9.52 -2.73
N VAL A 43 -5.41 8.55 -1.82
CA VAL A 43 -6.40 8.29 -0.76
C VAL A 43 -6.74 9.54 0.05
N PHE A 44 -5.76 10.25 0.58
CA PHE A 44 -6.01 11.42 1.42
C PHE A 44 -6.56 12.61 0.65
N GLU A 45 -6.19 12.74 -0.63
CA GLU A 45 -6.77 13.73 -1.53
C GLU A 45 -8.27 13.45 -1.74
N PHE A 46 -8.64 12.20 -1.99
CA PHE A 46 -10.03 11.80 -2.16
C PHE A 46 -10.85 12.02 -0.88
N LEU A 47 -10.34 11.56 0.26
CA LEU A 47 -11.01 11.75 1.55
C LEU A 47 -11.22 13.24 1.88
N TYR A 48 -10.24 14.07 1.58
CA TYR A 48 -10.31 15.50 1.85
C TYR A 48 -11.19 16.23 0.86
N GLN A 49 -10.86 16.18 -0.45
CA GLN A 49 -11.50 17.01 -1.48
C GLN A 49 -12.90 16.52 -1.83
N PHE A 50 -13.05 15.20 -1.97
CA PHE A 50 -14.33 14.64 -2.42
C PHE A 50 -15.25 14.29 -1.26
N CYS A 51 -14.76 13.66 -0.20
CA CYS A 51 -15.60 13.16 0.87
C CYS A 51 -15.88 14.19 1.98
N LEU A 52 -14.90 15.05 2.35
CA LEU A 52 -15.05 15.92 3.53
C LEU A 52 -15.42 17.35 3.20
N ILE A 53 -14.68 18.01 2.31
CA ILE A 53 -14.85 19.44 2.00
C ILE A 53 -16.29 19.83 1.60
N PRO A 54 -17.02 19.05 0.79
CA PRO A 54 -18.38 19.44 0.39
C PRO A 54 -19.36 19.59 1.56
N TYR A 55 -19.08 19.00 2.71
CA TYR A 55 -19.94 19.04 3.90
C TYR A 55 -19.52 20.07 4.94
N LEU A 56 -18.29 20.59 4.89
CA LEU A 56 -17.80 21.52 5.90
C LEU A 56 -18.25 22.96 5.70
N GLY A 57 -18.63 23.33 4.49
CA GLY A 57 -19.12 24.69 4.16
C GLY A 57 -18.09 25.80 4.48
N LYS A 58 -16.85 25.46 4.82
CA LYS A 58 -15.78 26.38 5.21
C LYS A 58 -14.56 26.15 4.35
N ARG A 59 -13.86 27.24 4.01
CA ARG A 59 -12.60 27.16 3.27
C ARG A 59 -11.50 26.69 4.25
N LEU A 60 -10.87 25.56 3.91
CA LEU A 60 -9.73 24.99 4.62
C LEU A 60 -8.46 25.09 3.76
N ASN A 61 -7.31 25.07 4.41
CA ASN A 61 -6.00 25.30 3.79
C ASN A 61 -5.26 24.00 3.45
N GLY A 62 -5.97 22.88 3.28
CA GLY A 62 -5.40 21.58 2.89
C GLY A 62 -5.26 20.61 4.05
N ILE A 63 -4.32 19.66 3.92
CA ILE A 63 -4.06 18.60 4.88
C ILE A 63 -2.76 18.86 5.63
N ASN A 64 -2.76 18.59 6.93
CA ASN A 64 -1.56 18.57 7.75
C ASN A 64 -1.06 17.13 7.94
N PHE A 65 0.01 16.77 7.25
CA PHE A 65 0.66 15.45 7.35
C PHE A 65 1.63 15.34 8.54
N ASN A 66 2.07 16.48 9.08
CA ASN A 66 3.12 16.55 10.10
C ASN A 66 2.60 16.98 11.48
N TYR A 67 1.29 16.84 11.72
CA TYR A 67 0.72 17.22 13.02
C TYR A 67 1.27 16.33 14.13
N LYS A 68 1.89 16.95 15.13
CA LYS A 68 2.32 16.28 16.36
C LYS A 68 1.20 16.37 17.39
N GLN A 69 0.62 15.22 17.71
CA GLN A 69 -0.40 15.11 18.73
C GLN A 69 0.19 15.55 20.09
N GLN A 70 -0.51 16.45 20.80
CA GLN A 70 -0.03 17.00 22.05
C GLN A 70 -0.07 15.98 23.20
N ASN A 71 -1.08 15.11 23.19
CA ASN A 71 -1.25 14.03 24.16
C ASN A 71 -2.21 12.96 23.60
N PHE A 72 -2.36 11.85 24.32
CA PHE A 72 -3.23 10.73 23.92
C PHE A 72 -4.72 11.16 23.69
N TRP A 73 -5.19 12.19 24.39
CA TRP A 73 -6.57 12.68 24.33
C TRP A 73 -6.79 13.75 23.24
N ASP A 74 -5.75 14.15 22.55
CA ASP A 74 -5.85 15.13 21.49
C ASP A 74 -6.64 14.57 20.30
N LYS A 75 -7.85 15.06 20.12
CA LYS A 75 -8.80 14.70 19.07
C LYS A 75 -8.94 15.78 18.00
N THR A 76 -8.04 16.76 17.98
CA THR A 76 -8.07 17.89 17.04
C THR A 76 -8.18 17.37 15.60
N THR A 77 -9.20 17.81 14.87
CA THR A 77 -9.41 17.47 13.46
C THR A 77 -8.83 18.54 12.56
N ILE A 78 -9.00 19.81 12.93
CA ILE A 78 -8.53 20.98 12.17
C ILE A 78 -7.56 21.75 13.05
N ASP A 79 -6.35 21.99 12.56
CA ASP A 79 -5.32 22.74 13.24
C ASP A 79 -5.57 24.28 13.19
N ASN A 80 -4.76 25.04 13.94
CA ASN A 80 -4.86 26.50 13.99
C ASN A 80 -4.61 27.19 12.63
N SER A 81 -3.93 26.52 11.72
CA SER A 81 -3.71 26.99 10.33
C SER A 81 -4.86 26.59 9.40
N ARG A 82 -5.97 26.07 9.93
CA ARG A 82 -7.15 25.62 9.21
C ARG A 82 -6.85 24.48 8.22
N ARG A 83 -5.93 23.57 8.57
CA ARG A 83 -5.64 22.36 7.80
C ARG A 83 -6.22 21.15 8.54
N VAL A 84 -6.74 20.18 7.79
CA VAL A 84 -7.23 18.93 8.36
C VAL A 84 -6.06 18.01 8.69
N ILE A 85 -6.05 17.47 9.88
CA ILE A 85 -5.03 16.53 10.33
C ILE A 85 -5.26 15.19 9.64
N VAL A 86 -4.25 14.69 8.93
CA VAL A 86 -4.35 13.48 8.09
C VAL A 86 -4.95 12.29 8.82
N ASN A 87 -4.48 11.99 10.04
CA ASN A 87 -4.96 10.86 10.85
C ASN A 87 -6.38 11.05 11.42
N GLN A 88 -7.05 12.16 11.13
CA GLN A 88 -8.42 12.41 11.54
C GLN A 88 -9.41 12.41 10.38
N LEU A 89 -8.92 12.31 9.13
CA LEU A 89 -9.78 12.35 7.93
C LEU A 89 -10.82 11.24 7.96
N SER A 90 -10.41 9.98 7.91
CA SER A 90 -11.31 8.82 7.87
C SER A 90 -12.20 8.77 9.11
N LYS A 91 -11.63 9.02 10.29
CA LYS A 91 -12.39 9.07 11.54
C LYS A 91 -13.50 10.11 11.51
N SER A 92 -13.21 11.31 10.99
CA SER A 92 -14.21 12.39 10.90
C SER A 92 -15.34 12.05 9.94
N LEU A 93 -15.04 11.35 8.85
CA LEU A 93 -16.06 10.87 7.90
C LEU A 93 -16.98 9.84 8.55
N ILE A 94 -16.41 8.86 9.25
CA ILE A 94 -17.17 7.79 9.89
C ILE A 94 -18.03 8.31 11.06
N THR A 95 -17.46 9.16 11.92
CA THR A 95 -18.12 9.62 13.14
C THR A 95 -18.96 10.88 12.96
N GLY A 96 -18.74 11.64 11.91
CA GLY A 96 -19.32 12.97 11.71
C GLY A 96 -18.84 14.00 12.74
N ASN A 97 -17.75 13.75 13.47
CA ASN A 97 -17.24 14.65 14.49
C ASN A 97 -16.03 15.42 13.99
N ILE A 98 -16.13 16.75 14.03
CA ILE A 98 -15.06 17.69 13.68
C ILE A 98 -14.64 18.45 14.92
N VAL A 99 -13.38 18.34 15.33
CA VAL A 99 -12.82 19.05 16.49
C VAL A 99 -11.95 20.22 16.01
N TYR A 100 -12.37 21.44 16.35
CA TYR A 100 -11.65 22.67 16.00
C TYR A 100 -11.72 23.68 17.15
N GLY A 101 -10.58 24.27 17.52
CA GLY A 101 -10.49 25.24 18.62
C GLY A 101 -10.98 24.68 19.96
N GLY A 102 -10.74 23.41 20.26
CA GLY A 102 -11.17 22.72 21.47
C GLY A 102 -12.65 22.38 21.53
N LYS A 103 -13.44 22.69 20.49
CA LYS A 103 -14.88 22.39 20.42
C LYS A 103 -15.14 21.28 19.40
N THR A 104 -16.12 20.40 19.71
CA THR A 104 -16.59 19.36 18.79
C THR A 104 -17.84 19.84 18.06
N TYR A 105 -17.78 19.79 16.75
CA TYR A 105 -18.90 20.09 15.86
C TYR A 105 -19.39 18.79 15.24
N LYS A 106 -20.72 18.60 15.23
CA LYS A 106 -21.38 17.51 14.51
C LYS A 106 -21.60 17.93 13.06
N CYS A 107 -21.07 17.15 12.11
CA CYS A 107 -21.28 17.34 10.69
C CYS A 107 -21.90 16.06 10.12
N LYS A 108 -23.08 16.17 9.52
CA LYS A 108 -23.69 15.03 8.82
C LYS A 108 -22.95 14.85 7.49
N VAL A 109 -21.95 13.99 7.50
CA VAL A 109 -21.17 13.64 6.31
C VAL A 109 -21.74 12.37 5.68
N ASP A 110 -22.44 12.53 4.57
CA ASP A 110 -23.01 11.40 3.83
C ASP A 110 -22.13 11.10 2.60
N TYR A 111 -20.86 10.73 2.87
CA TYR A 111 -19.89 10.48 1.83
C TYR A 111 -20.23 9.25 0.98
N LEU A 112 -20.86 8.22 1.55
CA LEU A 112 -21.27 7.03 0.81
C LEU A 112 -22.27 7.38 -0.27
N LYS A 113 -23.36 8.07 0.10
CA LYS A 113 -24.36 8.54 -0.87
C LYS A 113 -23.78 9.46 -1.95
N ARG A 114 -22.76 10.26 -1.58
CA ARG A 114 -22.06 11.08 -2.55
C ARG A 114 -21.23 10.22 -3.50
N ILE A 115 -20.55 9.19 -3.02
CA ILE A 115 -19.77 8.27 -3.86
C ILE A 115 -20.69 7.56 -4.86
N ASP A 116 -21.78 6.96 -4.42
CA ASP A 116 -22.78 6.28 -5.28
C ASP A 116 -23.36 7.18 -6.37
N LYS A 117 -23.54 8.47 -6.05
CA LYS A 117 -24.04 9.44 -7.04
C LYS A 117 -23.06 9.68 -8.20
N PHE A 118 -21.76 9.59 -7.93
CA PHE A 118 -20.72 10.02 -8.87
C PHE A 118 -19.97 8.87 -9.53
N PHE A 119 -19.98 7.65 -8.97
CA PHE A 119 -19.18 6.53 -9.45
C PHE A 119 -20.01 5.25 -9.54
N ASP A 120 -19.78 4.48 -10.60
CA ASP A 120 -20.37 3.16 -10.82
C ASP A 120 -19.40 2.06 -10.36
N TYR A 121 -18.09 2.32 -10.49
CA TYR A 121 -17.01 1.40 -10.12
C TYR A 121 -15.94 2.09 -9.28
N ILE A 122 -15.48 1.41 -8.24
CA ILE A 122 -14.43 1.88 -7.33
C ILE A 122 -13.34 0.83 -7.24
N TYR A 123 -12.12 1.23 -7.55
CA TYR A 123 -10.93 0.39 -7.46
C TYR A 123 -9.99 0.97 -6.42
N ILE A 124 -9.63 0.18 -5.41
CA ILE A 124 -8.63 0.55 -4.40
C ILE A 124 -7.42 -0.32 -4.60
N ASP A 125 -6.30 0.29 -4.93
CA ASP A 125 -5.00 -0.36 -5.07
C ASP A 125 -4.21 -0.30 -3.76
N GLU A 126 -3.39 -1.34 -3.50
CA GLU A 126 -2.59 -1.48 -2.27
C GLU A 126 -3.46 -1.48 -1.00
N CYS A 127 -4.61 -2.17 -1.03
CA CYS A 127 -5.59 -2.17 0.06
C CYS A 127 -5.02 -2.68 1.39
N GLN A 128 -3.95 -3.49 1.39
CA GLN A 128 -3.27 -3.97 2.60
C GLN A 128 -2.59 -2.86 3.41
N ASP A 129 -2.30 -1.70 2.81
CA ASP A 129 -1.66 -0.58 3.52
C ASP A 129 -2.63 0.22 4.38
N PHE A 130 -3.95 0.05 4.19
CA PHE A 130 -4.97 0.70 5.00
C PHE A 130 -4.99 0.12 6.43
N ALA A 131 -4.97 0.99 7.42
CA ALA A 131 -4.95 0.60 8.82
C ALA A 131 -5.81 1.52 9.69
N SER A 132 -6.25 1.05 10.87
CA SER A 132 -6.99 1.83 11.86
C SER A 132 -8.28 2.45 11.28
N ASP A 133 -8.50 3.74 11.45
CA ASP A 133 -9.70 4.44 10.94
C ASP A 133 -9.77 4.46 9.40
N ASP A 134 -8.61 4.37 8.70
CA ASP A 134 -8.58 4.29 7.24
C ASP A 134 -9.07 2.92 6.75
N PHE A 135 -8.74 1.84 7.48
CA PHE A 135 -9.29 0.51 7.21
C PHE A 135 -10.80 0.49 7.42
N ASP A 136 -11.31 1.05 8.52
CA ASP A 136 -12.74 1.13 8.77
C ASP A 136 -13.48 1.93 7.68
N TRP A 137 -12.87 3.02 7.21
CA TRP A 137 -13.40 3.77 6.08
C TRP A 137 -13.47 2.90 4.81
N MET A 138 -12.40 2.20 4.49
CA MET A 138 -12.37 1.29 3.33
C MET A 138 -13.43 0.20 3.46
N MET A 139 -13.59 -0.40 4.64
CA MET A 139 -14.63 -1.42 4.89
C MET A 139 -16.05 -0.87 4.74
N SER A 140 -16.28 0.40 5.07
CA SER A 140 -17.59 1.03 4.87
C SER A 140 -18.03 1.12 3.41
N LEU A 141 -17.12 0.99 2.46
CA LEU A 141 -17.44 1.01 1.03
C LEU A 141 -18.24 -0.23 0.59
N SER A 142 -18.28 -1.30 1.38
CA SER A 142 -19.17 -2.44 1.12
C SER A 142 -20.66 -2.09 1.18
N LEU A 143 -21.01 -0.93 1.75
CA LEU A 143 -22.38 -0.43 1.84
C LEU A 143 -22.83 0.35 0.60
N LEU A 144 -21.96 0.52 -0.39
CA LEU A 144 -22.26 1.25 -1.63
C LEU A 144 -23.09 0.39 -2.58
N GLU A 145 -23.89 1.05 -3.43
CA GLU A 145 -24.53 0.43 -4.60
C GLU A 145 -23.52 0.24 -5.74
N ALA A 146 -22.49 1.09 -5.81
CA ALA A 146 -21.37 0.98 -6.73
C ALA A 146 -20.56 -0.31 -6.52
N GLU A 147 -20.04 -0.88 -7.59
CA GLU A 147 -19.15 -2.04 -7.51
C GLU A 147 -17.77 -1.65 -6.98
N VAL A 148 -17.33 -2.30 -5.90
CA VAL A 148 -16.05 -2.00 -5.24
C VAL A 148 -15.10 -3.18 -5.38
N LEU A 149 -13.92 -2.91 -5.95
CA LEU A 149 -12.83 -3.88 -6.08
C LEU A 149 -11.62 -3.41 -5.27
N LEU A 150 -11.27 -4.17 -4.23
CA LEU A 150 -10.05 -3.98 -3.44
C LEU A 150 -8.95 -4.88 -4.02
N VAL A 151 -7.80 -4.30 -4.35
CA VAL A 151 -6.66 -5.04 -4.89
C VAL A 151 -5.46 -4.82 -3.99
N GLY A 152 -4.74 -5.88 -3.67
CA GLY A 152 -3.54 -5.77 -2.85
C GLY A 152 -2.87 -7.11 -2.60
N ASP A 153 -1.68 -7.04 -2.04
CA ASP A 153 -0.92 -8.18 -1.58
C ASP A 153 -0.63 -8.00 -0.08
N TYR A 154 -1.29 -8.80 0.76
CA TYR A 154 -1.11 -8.74 2.21
C TYR A 154 0.37 -8.81 2.62
N TYR A 155 1.14 -9.63 1.95
CA TYR A 155 2.55 -9.85 2.26
C TYR A 155 3.46 -8.69 1.83
N GLN A 156 2.97 -7.74 1.03
CA GLN A 156 3.68 -6.49 0.69
C GLN A 156 3.36 -5.33 1.64
N LYS A 157 2.80 -5.59 2.82
CA LYS A 157 2.52 -4.57 3.81
C LYS A 157 3.79 -4.06 4.49
N THR A 158 4.45 -3.10 3.87
CA THR A 158 5.67 -2.46 4.41
C THR A 158 5.39 -1.13 5.11
N PHE A 159 4.23 -0.53 4.88
CA PHE A 159 3.77 0.73 5.44
C PHE A 159 2.38 0.59 6.09
N GLN A 160 1.96 1.62 6.81
CA GLN A 160 0.61 1.76 7.35
C GLN A 160 0.14 3.19 7.12
N THR A 161 -1.10 3.36 6.66
CA THR A 161 -1.73 4.67 6.44
C THR A 161 -1.90 5.44 7.74
N SER A 162 -2.17 4.74 8.83
CA SER A 162 -2.35 5.30 10.17
C SER A 162 -1.71 4.41 11.22
N SER A 163 -1.00 5.04 12.17
CA SER A 163 -0.36 4.38 13.31
C SER A 163 -0.98 4.79 14.65
N ARG A 164 -2.25 5.22 14.66
CA ARG A 164 -2.88 5.79 15.84
C ARG A 164 -3.33 4.71 16.84
N GLY A 165 -2.59 4.59 17.94
CA GLY A 165 -2.93 3.71 19.05
C GLY A 165 -2.96 2.22 18.67
N ASN A 166 -3.68 1.43 19.45
CA ASN A 166 -3.82 -0.01 19.24
C ASN A 166 -5.06 -0.39 18.41
N LYS A 167 -5.78 0.58 17.85
CA LYS A 167 -7.00 0.30 17.09
C LYS A 167 -6.65 -0.51 15.85
N GLY A 168 -7.30 -1.66 15.70
CA GLY A 168 -7.08 -2.57 14.57
C GLY A 168 -5.73 -3.29 14.59
N SER A 169 -4.93 -3.20 15.66
CA SER A 169 -3.61 -3.86 15.75
C SER A 169 -3.68 -5.39 15.58
N GLY A 170 -4.82 -6.01 15.92
CA GLY A 170 -5.06 -7.44 15.74
C GLY A 170 -5.36 -7.85 14.29
N ILE A 171 -5.97 -6.96 13.51
CA ILE A 171 -6.39 -7.25 12.12
C ILE A 171 -5.20 -7.64 11.25
N HIS A 172 -4.11 -6.93 11.38
CA HIS A 172 -2.93 -7.14 10.55
C HIS A 172 -1.85 -8.04 11.18
N ARG A 173 -2.18 -8.81 12.22
CA ARG A 173 -1.24 -9.75 12.83
C ARG A 173 -0.97 -10.96 11.96
N THR A 174 -2.02 -11.46 11.31
CA THR A 174 -1.95 -12.61 10.42
C THR A 174 -2.81 -12.35 9.19
N TYR A 175 -2.52 -13.06 8.12
CA TYR A 175 -3.34 -13.02 6.92
C TYR A 175 -4.80 -13.39 7.23
N GLU A 176 -5.04 -14.43 8.02
CA GLU A 176 -6.37 -14.91 8.38
C GLU A 176 -7.20 -13.84 9.13
N ASN A 177 -6.57 -13.11 10.05
CA ASN A 177 -7.26 -12.02 10.75
C ASN A 177 -7.68 -10.90 9.78
N TRP A 178 -6.79 -10.55 8.86
CA TRP A 178 -7.06 -9.52 7.86
C TRP A 178 -8.15 -9.95 6.88
N LYS A 179 -8.08 -11.19 6.39
CA LYS A 179 -9.09 -11.83 5.54
C LYS A 179 -10.46 -11.84 6.22
N THR A 180 -10.53 -12.38 7.44
CA THR A 180 -11.78 -12.41 8.23
C THR A 180 -12.38 -11.02 8.43
N ALA A 181 -11.55 -9.98 8.65
CA ALA A 181 -12.06 -8.63 8.81
C ALA A 181 -12.68 -8.07 7.52
N ILE A 182 -12.15 -8.41 6.36
CA ILE A 182 -12.67 -8.02 5.04
C ILE A 182 -13.96 -8.78 4.74
N GLU A 183 -14.01 -10.10 4.99
CA GLU A 183 -15.19 -10.94 4.80
C GLU A 183 -16.34 -10.49 5.72
N ASN A 184 -16.05 -10.18 6.99
CA ASN A 184 -17.05 -9.65 7.93
C ASN A 184 -17.61 -8.28 7.53
N ALA A 185 -16.88 -7.52 6.75
CA ALA A 185 -17.38 -6.27 6.17
C ALA A 185 -18.25 -6.48 4.93
N GLY A 186 -18.37 -7.70 4.41
CA GLY A 186 -19.23 -8.06 3.28
C GLY A 186 -18.52 -8.15 1.94
N PHE A 187 -17.18 -8.17 1.90
CA PHE A 187 -16.42 -8.41 0.67
C PHE A 187 -16.15 -9.89 0.46
N GLU A 188 -16.20 -10.33 -0.79
CA GLU A 188 -15.70 -11.64 -1.22
C GLU A 188 -14.21 -11.55 -1.55
N ILE A 189 -13.44 -12.60 -1.24
CA ILE A 189 -12.00 -12.62 -1.47
C ILE A 189 -11.66 -13.65 -2.55
N ASP A 190 -10.98 -13.18 -3.59
CA ASP A 190 -10.36 -14.00 -4.63
C ASP A 190 -8.85 -14.07 -4.40
N GLU A 191 -8.35 -15.20 -3.94
CA GLU A 191 -6.94 -15.46 -3.66
C GLU A 191 -6.18 -15.99 -4.89
N TYR A 192 -6.87 -16.27 -6.00
CA TYR A 192 -6.30 -17.03 -7.12
C TYR A 192 -6.03 -16.21 -8.38
N SER A 193 -6.91 -15.27 -8.71
CA SER A 193 -6.83 -14.52 -9.98
C SER A 193 -5.56 -13.70 -10.16
N LEU A 194 -4.92 -13.27 -9.05
CA LEU A 194 -3.72 -12.44 -9.05
C LEU A 194 -2.47 -13.15 -8.51
N MET A 195 -2.48 -14.48 -8.40
CA MET A 195 -1.32 -15.25 -7.95
C MET A 195 -0.16 -15.23 -8.94
N THR A 196 -0.42 -14.94 -10.21
CA THR A 196 0.62 -14.96 -11.24
C THR A 196 1.37 -13.65 -11.29
N SER A 197 2.67 -13.69 -11.03
CA SER A 197 3.58 -12.58 -11.25
C SER A 197 4.02 -12.53 -12.71
N TYR A 198 3.85 -11.36 -13.33
CA TYR A 198 4.40 -11.06 -14.66
C TYR A 198 5.75 -10.33 -14.58
N ARG A 199 6.21 -10.05 -13.36
CA ARG A 199 7.48 -9.38 -13.07
C ARG A 199 8.56 -10.38 -12.76
N CYS A 200 8.32 -11.23 -11.75
CA CYS A 200 9.32 -12.14 -11.25
C CYS A 200 9.42 -13.39 -12.12
N PRO A 201 10.63 -13.82 -12.50
CA PRO A 201 10.89 -15.11 -13.10
C PRO A 201 10.33 -16.28 -12.28
N GLY A 202 10.00 -17.39 -12.94
CA GLY A 202 9.37 -18.55 -12.32
C GLY A 202 10.16 -19.10 -11.13
N ASN A 203 11.46 -19.30 -11.29
CA ASN A 203 12.33 -19.84 -10.25
C ASN A 203 12.50 -18.89 -9.03
N ILE A 204 12.36 -17.58 -9.21
CA ILE A 204 12.30 -16.63 -8.09
C ILE A 204 10.96 -16.78 -7.35
N CYS A 205 9.85 -16.98 -8.08
CA CYS A 205 8.56 -17.25 -7.47
C CYS A 205 8.57 -18.56 -6.68
N ASP A 206 9.20 -19.61 -7.22
CA ASP A 206 9.38 -20.89 -6.55
C ASP A 206 10.20 -20.74 -5.27
N TYR A 207 11.32 -20.03 -5.33
CA TYR A 207 12.13 -19.72 -4.16
C TYR A 207 11.33 -19.00 -3.05
N ILE A 208 10.50 -18.03 -3.44
CA ILE A 208 9.62 -17.32 -2.50
C ILE A 208 8.60 -18.27 -1.88
N THR A 209 7.97 -19.09 -2.68
CA THR A 209 6.97 -20.06 -2.20
C THR A 209 7.56 -21.04 -1.19
N GLU A 210 8.74 -21.58 -1.48
CA GLU A 210 9.42 -22.56 -0.64
C GLU A 210 9.95 -21.95 0.67
N ASN A 211 10.56 -20.76 0.60
CA ASN A 211 11.27 -20.19 1.74
C ASN A 211 10.43 -19.27 2.62
N PHE A 212 9.40 -18.62 2.07
CA PHE A 212 8.55 -17.67 2.81
C PHE A 212 7.17 -18.23 3.13
N ASN A 213 6.79 -19.38 2.54
CA ASN A 213 5.43 -19.92 2.58
C ASN A 213 4.38 -18.91 2.05
N ILE A 214 4.76 -18.19 0.98
CA ILE A 214 3.89 -17.23 0.28
C ILE A 214 3.63 -17.80 -1.11
N GLN A 215 2.36 -18.06 -1.44
CA GLN A 215 1.98 -18.65 -2.72
C GLN A 215 2.06 -17.58 -3.83
N ILE A 216 3.01 -17.76 -4.76
CA ILE A 216 3.19 -16.91 -5.93
C ILE A 216 3.66 -17.79 -7.09
N LYS A 217 3.20 -17.49 -8.31
CA LYS A 217 3.58 -18.23 -9.52
C LYS A 217 4.18 -17.27 -10.54
N GLY A 218 5.23 -17.69 -11.23
CA GLY A 218 5.72 -16.98 -12.40
C GLY A 218 4.79 -17.14 -13.60
N SER A 219 4.72 -16.13 -14.46
CA SER A 219 4.00 -16.23 -15.73
C SER A 219 4.70 -17.24 -16.64
N LYS A 220 3.92 -18.11 -17.27
CA LYS A 220 4.43 -19.04 -18.31
C LYS A 220 4.94 -18.31 -19.57
N GLU A 221 4.56 -17.05 -19.75
CA GLU A 221 4.99 -16.21 -20.86
C GLU A 221 6.39 -15.62 -20.64
N SER A 222 6.89 -15.64 -19.40
CA SER A 222 8.25 -15.22 -19.09
C SER A 222 9.24 -16.29 -19.55
N SER A 223 9.95 -16.02 -20.64
CA SER A 223 11.05 -16.86 -21.13
C SER A 223 12.37 -16.60 -20.39
N VAL A 224 12.37 -15.67 -19.45
CA VAL A 224 13.56 -15.26 -18.68
C VAL A 224 13.64 -16.12 -17.42
N GLU A 225 14.72 -16.90 -17.32
CA GLU A 225 15.07 -17.60 -16.09
C GLU A 225 15.89 -16.66 -15.22
N GLY A 226 15.45 -16.43 -13.97
CA GLY A 226 16.18 -15.62 -13.01
C GLY A 226 17.40 -16.38 -12.49
N ILE A 227 18.45 -15.65 -12.13
CA ILE A 227 19.62 -16.22 -11.48
C ILE A 227 19.59 -15.83 -10.00
N ILE A 228 19.58 -16.83 -9.12
CA ILE A 228 19.72 -16.63 -7.67
C ILE A 228 21.12 -17.13 -7.29
N GLN A 229 21.93 -16.22 -6.80
CA GLN A 229 23.31 -16.53 -6.40
C GLN A 229 23.59 -16.01 -4.99
N GLU A 230 24.17 -16.86 -4.16
CA GLU A 230 24.73 -16.45 -2.89
C GLU A 230 26.19 -15.99 -3.08
N LEU A 231 26.52 -14.79 -2.57
CA LEU A 231 27.89 -14.28 -2.58
C LEU A 231 28.62 -14.80 -1.37
N LYS A 232 29.70 -15.55 -1.57
CA LYS A 232 30.45 -16.27 -0.51
C LYS A 232 31.81 -15.70 -0.22
N THR A 233 32.42 -15.05 -1.19
CA THR A 233 33.78 -14.52 -1.07
C THR A 233 33.76 -12.99 -0.98
N GLN A 234 34.80 -12.43 -0.36
CA GLN A 234 34.95 -10.97 -0.28
C GLN A 234 35.08 -10.34 -1.66
N GLU A 235 35.71 -11.00 -2.60
CA GLU A 235 35.89 -10.55 -3.99
C GLU A 235 34.53 -10.43 -4.71
N GLU A 236 33.65 -11.44 -4.55
CA GLU A 236 32.29 -11.40 -5.10
C GLU A 236 31.49 -10.25 -4.49
N ILE A 237 31.56 -10.09 -3.16
CA ILE A 237 30.88 -9.01 -2.44
C ILE A 237 31.37 -7.65 -2.94
N ASP A 238 32.69 -7.44 -3.01
CA ASP A 238 33.26 -6.17 -3.45
C ASP A 238 32.89 -5.87 -4.90
N SER A 239 32.90 -6.88 -5.78
CA SER A 239 32.48 -6.74 -7.18
C SER A 239 31.02 -6.27 -7.28
N VAL A 240 30.12 -6.91 -6.56
CA VAL A 240 28.69 -6.54 -6.57
C VAL A 240 28.48 -5.18 -5.91
N MET A 241 29.15 -4.88 -4.79
CA MET A 241 28.99 -3.59 -4.10
C MET A 241 29.45 -2.40 -4.93
N ASN A 242 30.46 -2.57 -5.78
CA ASN A 242 30.99 -1.52 -6.66
C ASN A 242 30.26 -1.42 -8.02
N ASP A 243 29.43 -2.40 -8.39
CA ASP A 243 28.68 -2.37 -9.65
C ASP A 243 27.45 -1.47 -9.52
N GLU A 244 27.45 -0.29 -10.13
CA GLU A 244 26.32 0.65 -10.13
C GLU A 244 25.08 0.14 -10.86
N GLY A 245 25.21 -0.85 -11.74
CA GLY A 245 24.12 -1.51 -12.45
C GLY A 245 23.28 -2.43 -11.56
N ILE A 246 23.79 -2.79 -10.38
CA ILE A 246 23.09 -3.62 -9.40
C ILE A 246 22.50 -2.75 -8.29
N MET A 247 21.20 -2.85 -8.04
CA MET A 247 20.55 -2.20 -6.89
C MET A 247 20.78 -3.01 -5.61
N LYS A 248 21.44 -2.41 -4.60
CA LYS A 248 21.65 -3.05 -3.29
C LYS A 248 20.50 -2.73 -2.37
N LEU A 249 19.83 -3.74 -1.87
CA LEU A 249 18.67 -3.62 -1.01
C LEU A 249 19.03 -4.00 0.43
N PHE A 250 19.01 -3.02 1.34
CA PHE A 250 19.32 -3.19 2.76
C PHE A 250 18.05 -3.21 3.61
N TYR A 251 18.10 -3.85 4.76
CA TYR A 251 16.97 -3.86 5.70
C TYR A 251 16.55 -2.42 6.08
N GLN A 252 17.53 -1.55 6.37
CA GLN A 252 17.35 -0.14 6.74
C GLN A 252 18.65 0.65 6.62
N LYS A 253 18.57 1.99 6.65
CA LYS A 253 19.72 2.90 6.63
C LYS A 253 20.63 2.73 5.41
N SER A 254 20.04 2.43 4.25
CA SER A 254 20.77 2.25 2.98
C SER A 254 21.66 3.45 2.66
N GLN A 255 21.25 4.67 3.04
CA GLN A 255 22.01 5.91 2.83
C GLN A 255 23.38 5.96 3.54
N LYS A 256 23.68 5.00 4.43
CA LYS A 256 25.01 4.89 5.05
C LYS A 256 26.05 4.23 4.15
N TYR A 257 25.62 3.57 3.10
CA TYR A 257 26.49 2.84 2.16
C TYR A 257 26.72 3.69 0.91
N GLN A 258 27.98 3.78 0.49
CA GLN A 258 28.38 4.53 -0.71
C GLN A 258 28.18 3.68 -1.97
N CYS A 259 26.94 3.30 -2.25
CA CYS A 259 26.58 2.51 -3.43
C CYS A 259 25.14 2.81 -3.86
N ASN A 260 24.76 2.37 -5.05
CA ASN A 260 23.38 2.43 -5.52
C ASN A 260 22.49 1.53 -4.66
N SER A 261 21.76 2.12 -3.70
CA SER A 261 21.08 1.37 -2.67
C SER A 261 19.74 1.95 -2.24
N ARG A 262 18.86 1.07 -1.73
CA ARG A 262 17.60 1.43 -1.06
C ARG A 262 17.34 0.52 0.14
N ASN A 263 16.41 0.94 1.00
CA ASN A 263 15.89 0.04 2.03
C ASN A 263 14.89 -0.95 1.43
N TRP A 264 14.82 -2.17 1.98
CA TRP A 264 13.90 -3.21 1.49
C TRP A 264 12.48 -2.70 1.26
N GLY A 265 11.89 -2.07 2.28
CA GLY A 265 10.52 -1.57 2.19
C GLY A 265 10.34 -0.40 1.21
N GLU A 266 11.37 0.41 1.00
CA GLU A 266 11.35 1.55 0.08
C GLU A 266 11.47 1.14 -1.39
N SER A 267 11.84 -0.11 -1.66
CA SER A 267 11.86 -0.66 -3.01
C SER A 267 10.46 -1.06 -3.53
N LYS A 268 9.43 -0.97 -2.68
CA LYS A 268 8.04 -1.22 -3.09
C LYS A 268 7.65 -0.30 -4.25
N GLY A 269 7.04 -0.88 -5.28
CA GLY A 269 6.62 -0.15 -6.49
C GLY A 269 7.72 0.14 -7.51
N THR A 270 8.98 -0.32 -7.27
CA THR A 270 10.08 -0.22 -8.23
C THR A 270 10.44 -1.58 -8.83
N GLU A 271 11.13 -1.57 -9.96
CA GLU A 271 11.63 -2.76 -10.66
C GLU A 271 13.06 -2.52 -11.07
N TYR A 272 13.89 -3.57 -11.03
CA TYR A 272 15.30 -3.53 -11.38
C TYR A 272 15.68 -4.78 -12.17
N GLU A 273 16.61 -4.64 -13.09
CA GLU A 273 17.16 -5.78 -13.85
C GLU A 273 17.98 -6.71 -12.94
N LYS A 274 18.75 -6.11 -12.03
CA LYS A 274 19.59 -6.84 -11.08
C LYS A 274 19.50 -6.24 -9.69
N ILE A 275 19.33 -7.08 -8.70
CA ILE A 275 19.31 -6.70 -7.29
C ILE A 275 20.31 -7.53 -6.48
N CYS A 276 20.81 -6.93 -5.40
CA CYS A 276 21.53 -7.64 -4.35
C CYS A 276 20.77 -7.41 -3.03
N VAL A 277 20.19 -8.45 -2.46
CA VAL A 277 19.50 -8.38 -1.17
C VAL A 277 20.51 -8.63 -0.06
N VAL A 278 20.84 -7.59 0.71
CA VAL A 278 21.79 -7.67 1.81
C VAL A 278 21.06 -8.02 3.10
N LEU A 279 21.30 -9.22 3.61
CA LEU A 279 20.70 -9.68 4.87
C LEU A 279 21.41 -9.05 6.07
N ASN A 280 20.64 -8.56 7.05
CA ASN A 280 21.20 -8.20 8.34
C ASN A 280 21.48 -9.47 9.17
N GLN A 281 22.29 -9.35 10.23
CA GLN A 281 22.72 -10.48 11.05
C GLN A 281 21.56 -11.33 11.60
N ASN A 282 20.44 -10.70 11.97
CA ASN A 282 19.29 -11.43 12.47
C ASN A 282 18.60 -12.21 11.35
N THR A 283 18.33 -11.60 10.21
CA THR A 283 17.70 -12.27 9.07
C THR A 283 18.58 -13.38 8.50
N TYR A 284 19.92 -13.18 8.50
CA TYR A 284 20.88 -14.20 8.06
C TYR A 284 20.79 -15.49 8.86
N LYS A 285 20.57 -15.43 10.17
CA LYS A 285 20.35 -16.63 11.00
C LYS A 285 19.14 -17.45 10.57
N TYR A 286 18.04 -16.77 10.18
CA TYR A 286 16.86 -17.45 9.65
C TYR A 286 17.11 -18.03 8.26
N TYR A 287 17.92 -17.36 7.45
CA TYR A 287 18.34 -17.85 6.14
C TYR A 287 19.18 -19.13 6.27
N GLU A 288 20.24 -19.14 7.10
CA GLU A 288 21.08 -20.32 7.34
C GLU A 288 20.28 -21.52 7.92
N ALA A 289 19.28 -21.22 8.75
CA ALA A 289 18.41 -22.24 9.33
C ALA A 289 17.28 -22.71 8.39
N ASN A 290 17.14 -22.17 7.18
CA ASN A 290 16.03 -22.42 6.27
C ASN A 290 14.64 -22.15 6.92
N THR A 291 14.54 -21.08 7.69
CA THR A 291 13.35 -20.70 8.45
C THR A 291 12.89 -19.26 8.19
N LEU A 292 13.13 -18.73 6.99
CA LEU A 292 12.70 -17.36 6.61
C LEU A 292 11.19 -17.13 6.78
N ASN A 293 10.39 -18.18 6.64
CA ASN A 293 8.94 -18.15 6.90
C ASN A 293 8.58 -17.81 8.37
N GLN A 294 9.50 -17.99 9.31
CA GLN A 294 9.32 -17.69 10.75
C GLN A 294 9.76 -16.27 11.13
N LEU A 295 10.25 -15.47 10.19
CA LEU A 295 10.54 -14.06 10.44
C LEU A 295 9.29 -13.34 10.94
N ALA A 296 9.50 -12.35 11.83
CA ALA A 296 8.41 -11.43 12.20
C ALA A 296 7.75 -10.82 10.96
N GLU A 297 6.42 -10.76 10.93
CA GLU A 297 5.62 -10.41 9.74
C GLU A 297 6.12 -9.15 9.03
N GLN A 298 6.46 -8.10 9.75
CA GLN A 298 6.97 -6.88 9.15
C GLN A 298 8.35 -7.06 8.49
N THR A 299 9.23 -7.87 9.06
CA THR A 299 10.54 -8.17 8.48
C THR A 299 10.38 -9.05 7.26
N LYS A 300 9.52 -10.08 7.36
CA LYS A 300 9.18 -10.98 6.26
C LYS A 300 8.61 -10.20 5.08
N ALA A 301 7.64 -9.30 5.31
CA ALA A 301 7.05 -8.46 4.28
C ALA A 301 8.10 -7.58 3.57
N LYS A 302 8.99 -6.94 4.32
CA LYS A 302 10.06 -6.12 3.71
C LYS A 302 11.03 -6.96 2.88
N LEU A 303 11.42 -8.14 3.37
CA LEU A 303 12.31 -9.04 2.66
C LEU A 303 11.63 -9.60 1.40
N TYR A 304 10.38 -10.02 1.50
CA TYR A 304 9.55 -10.44 0.36
C TYR A 304 9.48 -9.35 -0.72
N VAL A 305 9.19 -8.10 -0.31
CA VAL A 305 9.23 -6.97 -1.24
C VAL A 305 10.59 -6.86 -1.91
N ALA A 306 11.69 -6.93 -1.16
CA ALA A 306 13.04 -6.83 -1.73
C ALA A 306 13.32 -7.96 -2.75
N CYS A 307 12.98 -9.21 -2.41
CA CYS A 307 13.22 -10.37 -3.28
C CYS A 307 12.37 -10.38 -4.56
N THR A 308 11.27 -9.63 -4.60
CA THR A 308 10.35 -9.57 -5.75
C THR A 308 10.52 -8.29 -6.59
N ARG A 309 11.68 -7.65 -6.59
CA ARG A 309 11.95 -6.40 -7.34
C ARG A 309 12.66 -6.61 -8.69
N THR A 310 12.86 -7.85 -9.10
CA THR A 310 13.49 -8.22 -10.37
C THR A 310 12.57 -9.04 -11.23
#